data_b8813a3a388c97d1bce9f1ee4884de5e
#
_entry.id   b8813a3a388c97d1bce9f1ee4884de5e
#
_cell.length_a   1.000
_cell.length_b   1.000
_cell.length_c   1.000
_cell.angle_alpha   90.00
_cell.angle_beta   90.00
_cell.angle_gamma   90.00
#
_symmetry.space_group_name_H-M   'P 1'
#
loop_
_entity.id
_entity.type
_entity.pdbx_description
1 polymer ?
#
loop_
_entity_poly.entity_id
_entity_poly.type
_entity_poly.pdbx_seq_one_letter_code
_entity_poly.pdbx_strand_id
1 'polypeptide(L)'
;MALTPSRLFRRAINSVNYRLIDPLTGRKSREWASKTDFRKTHRRQFRILKDTYSFDEAVKRAVGGEFDTIGPLLRETLIYNGLKKDHYVIDVGCGSGRLAKPLSEYLEGKYLGIDVVPDLLNYARRLAQRPDWRFELASGLTIPEKDQQADMVCFFSVFTHLLHEESFVYLREAKRVLKPGGKVVLSFLDFKIDTHWTIFQNDVKDIGNGAKPLNVFMSADMLRTWASHLDLEVEIIKDGNTPYIPLSAPITFEDGTTAKDWASLWQSICVLVRK
;
A
#
# COMPACT_ATOMS: atom_id res chain seq x y z
N MET A 1 25.62 -4.76 -13.80
CA MET A 1 26.25 -4.26 -12.56
C MET A 1 25.11 -4.11 -11.56
N ALA A 2 25.00 -5.03 -10.60
CA ALA A 2 23.89 -5.04 -9.65
C ALA A 2 23.98 -3.80 -8.75
N LEU A 3 22.96 -2.94 -8.78
CA LEU A 3 22.84 -1.83 -7.86
C LEU A 3 22.65 -2.40 -6.45
N THR A 4 23.65 -2.23 -5.60
CA THR A 4 23.53 -2.53 -4.17
C THR A 4 22.35 -1.76 -3.60
N PRO A 5 21.55 -2.37 -2.67
CA PRO A 5 20.43 -1.68 -2.02
C PRO A 5 20.94 -0.39 -1.39
N SER A 6 20.55 0.74 -1.96
CA SER A 6 21.05 2.04 -1.58
C SER A 6 20.55 2.45 -0.19
N ARG A 7 21.16 3.49 0.37
CA ARG A 7 20.76 4.12 1.65
C ARG A 7 19.27 4.53 1.71
N LEU A 8 18.59 4.65 0.56
CA LEU A 8 17.14 4.85 0.42
C LEU A 8 16.32 3.77 1.09
N PHE A 9 16.70 2.53 0.84
CA PHE A 9 15.98 1.41 1.44
C PHE A 9 16.05 1.48 2.97
N ARG A 10 17.21 1.91 3.52
CA ARG A 10 17.33 2.15 4.97
C ARG A 10 16.47 3.33 5.43
N ARG A 11 16.23 4.36 4.59
CA ARG A 11 15.34 5.48 4.92
C ARG A 11 13.88 5.15 4.74
N ALA A 12 13.49 4.44 3.69
CA ALA A 12 12.11 3.93 3.52
C ALA A 12 11.74 2.96 4.66
N ILE A 13 12.66 2.07 5.06
CA ILE A 13 12.50 1.23 6.26
C ILE A 13 12.43 2.11 7.52
N ASN A 14 13.25 3.14 7.63
CA ASN A 14 13.22 4.06 8.77
C ASN A 14 11.97 4.97 8.77
N SER A 15 11.38 5.28 7.61
CA SER A 15 10.13 6.01 7.55
C SER A 15 8.93 5.16 7.99
N VAL A 16 8.98 3.86 7.78
CA VAL A 16 8.00 2.89 8.34
C VAL A 16 8.31 2.56 9.82
N ASN A 17 9.57 2.70 10.24
CA ASN A 17 10.01 2.51 11.63
C ASN A 17 9.99 3.82 12.42
N TYR A 18 8.82 4.46 12.55
CA TYR A 18 8.69 5.57 13.50
C TYR A 18 8.95 5.05 14.92
N ARG A 19 10.04 5.47 15.51
CA ARG A 19 10.21 5.45 16.96
C ARG A 19 9.15 6.38 17.55
N LEU A 20 8.00 5.84 17.95
CA LEU A 20 7.04 6.51 18.79
C LEU A 20 7.59 6.57 20.22
N ILE A 21 8.66 7.31 20.41
CA ILE A 21 9.03 7.84 21.71
C ILE A 21 8.34 9.18 21.74
N ASP A 22 7.41 9.35 22.67
CA ASP A 22 6.91 10.67 23.01
C ASP A 22 8.11 11.52 23.43
N PRO A 23 8.55 12.51 22.63
CA PRO A 23 9.76 13.26 22.91
C PRO A 23 9.60 14.18 24.12
N LEU A 24 8.38 14.41 24.59
CA LEU A 24 8.08 15.33 25.69
C LEU A 24 7.95 14.65 27.05
N THR A 25 7.57 13.39 27.11
CA THR A 25 7.27 12.75 28.39
C THR A 25 8.14 11.53 28.71
N GLY A 26 8.88 11.00 27.77
CA GLY A 26 9.68 9.77 27.94
C GLY A 26 8.86 8.54 28.36
N ARG A 27 7.53 8.65 28.40
CA ARG A 27 6.65 7.57 28.81
C ARG A 27 6.45 6.58 27.68
N LYS A 28 6.93 5.37 27.87
CA LYS A 28 6.52 4.19 27.09
C LYS A 28 5.03 3.97 27.42
N SER A 29 4.15 4.20 26.43
CA SER A 29 2.73 3.89 26.64
C SER A 29 2.58 2.37 26.77
N ARG A 30 2.26 1.91 27.97
CA ARG A 30 2.02 0.48 28.30
C ARG A 30 0.63 0.00 27.86
N GLU A 31 -0.07 0.71 27.02
CA GLU A 31 -1.32 0.19 26.48
C GLU A 31 -1.00 -0.79 25.33
N TRP A 32 -1.17 -2.06 25.60
CA TRP A 32 -1.45 -3.06 24.58
C TRP A 32 -2.76 -2.64 23.87
N ALA A 33 -2.68 -1.65 22.99
CA ALA A 33 -3.73 -1.46 22.02
C ALA A 33 -3.78 -2.79 21.24
N SER A 34 -4.93 -3.47 21.33
CA SER A 34 -5.19 -4.70 20.59
C SER A 34 -4.58 -4.55 19.18
N LYS A 35 -3.59 -5.37 18.85
CA LYS A 35 -2.98 -5.40 17.50
C LYS A 35 -4.02 -5.74 16.41
N THR A 36 -5.26 -5.97 16.82
CA THR A 36 -6.37 -6.48 16.03
C THR A 36 -7.28 -5.42 15.43
N ASP A 37 -7.16 -4.14 15.77
CA ASP A 37 -7.94 -3.08 15.12
C ASP A 37 -7.02 -2.13 14.34
N PHE A 38 -6.71 -2.49 13.09
CA PHE A 38 -5.88 -1.69 12.20
C PHE A 38 -6.42 -0.26 12.01
N ARG A 39 -7.75 -0.07 12.06
CA ARG A 39 -8.39 1.25 11.91
C ARG A 39 -8.00 2.18 13.06
N LYS A 40 -8.07 1.70 14.30
CA LYS A 40 -7.66 2.47 15.50
C LYS A 40 -6.17 2.76 15.47
N THR A 41 -5.36 1.78 15.06
CA THR A 41 -3.92 1.92 15.00
C THR A 41 -3.52 3.01 13.99
N HIS A 42 -4.03 2.98 12.77
CA HIS A 42 -3.70 3.99 11.75
C HIS A 42 -4.23 5.38 12.10
N ARG A 43 -5.45 5.50 12.65
CA ARG A 43 -5.98 6.80 13.12
C ARG A 43 -5.13 7.38 14.25
N ARG A 44 -4.67 6.54 15.18
CA ARG A 44 -3.76 6.98 16.27
C ARG A 44 -2.42 7.44 15.72
N GLN A 45 -1.83 6.69 14.80
CA GLN A 45 -0.57 7.06 14.17
C GLN A 45 -0.68 8.40 13.44
N PHE A 46 -1.72 8.59 12.65
CA PHE A 46 -1.91 9.85 11.95
C PHE A 46 -2.11 11.03 12.90
N ARG A 47 -2.79 10.82 14.04
CA ARG A 47 -2.90 11.85 15.08
C ARG A 47 -1.54 12.25 15.62
N ILE A 48 -0.67 11.28 15.94
CA ILE A 48 0.69 11.55 16.40
C ILE A 48 1.49 12.33 15.36
N LEU A 49 1.37 11.96 14.09
CA LEU A 49 2.02 12.70 13.00
C LEU A 49 1.54 14.15 12.93
N LYS A 50 0.25 14.42 13.07
CA LYS A 50 -0.30 15.78 13.10
C LYS A 50 0.16 16.60 14.31
N ASP A 51 0.37 15.94 15.43
CA ASP A 51 0.86 16.60 16.64
C ASP A 51 2.37 16.93 16.56
N THR A 52 3.09 16.27 15.63
CA THR A 52 4.56 16.38 15.51
C THR A 52 4.99 17.23 14.30
N TYR A 53 4.23 17.21 13.21
CA TYR A 53 4.57 17.81 11.92
C TYR A 53 3.46 18.74 11.41
N SER A 54 3.78 19.58 10.43
CA SER A 54 2.75 20.28 9.67
C SER A 54 1.77 19.28 9.04
N PHE A 55 0.55 19.73 8.73
CA PHE A 55 -0.47 18.85 8.16
C PHE A 55 0.02 18.21 6.83
N ASP A 56 0.65 18.99 5.94
CA ASP A 56 1.14 18.50 4.65
C ASP A 56 2.29 17.48 4.82
N GLU A 57 3.16 17.70 5.78
CA GLU A 57 4.21 16.73 6.09
C GLU A 57 3.62 15.46 6.74
N ALA A 58 2.65 15.61 7.63
CA ALA A 58 1.98 14.49 8.27
C ALA A 58 1.27 13.57 7.26
N VAL A 59 0.58 14.14 6.26
CA VAL A 59 -0.10 13.32 5.22
C VAL A 59 0.88 12.60 4.29
N LYS A 60 2.03 13.20 3.97
CA LYS A 60 3.09 12.53 3.20
C LYS A 60 3.73 11.39 3.99
N ARG A 61 4.02 11.63 5.27
CA ARG A 61 4.60 10.63 6.18
C ARG A 61 3.64 9.47 6.46
N ALA A 62 2.34 9.73 6.54
CA ALA A 62 1.33 8.69 6.80
C ALA A 62 1.31 7.57 5.74
N VAL A 63 1.75 7.86 4.52
CA VAL A 63 1.83 6.88 3.42
C VAL A 63 3.28 6.44 3.12
N GLY A 64 4.22 6.71 4.04
CA GLY A 64 5.59 6.21 3.96
C GLY A 64 6.58 7.14 3.25
N GLY A 65 6.24 8.41 3.00
CA GLY A 65 7.12 9.35 2.28
C GLY A 65 7.23 9.08 0.78
N GLU A 66 8.23 9.66 0.12
CA GLU A 66 8.49 9.49 -1.33
C GLU A 66 7.22 9.68 -2.19
N PHE A 67 6.38 10.65 -1.80
CA PHE A 67 5.02 10.78 -2.33
C PHE A 67 5.01 11.00 -3.84
N ASP A 68 5.86 11.93 -4.28
CA ASP A 68 5.91 12.38 -5.67
C ASP A 68 6.63 11.38 -6.60
N THR A 69 7.36 10.42 -6.03
CA THR A 69 8.15 9.42 -6.76
C THR A 69 7.43 8.08 -6.82
N ILE A 70 6.93 7.61 -5.68
CA ILE A 70 6.25 6.30 -5.60
C ILE A 70 4.87 6.36 -6.27
N GLY A 71 4.19 7.49 -6.22
CA GLY A 71 2.88 7.64 -6.88
C GLY A 71 2.89 7.27 -8.37
N PRO A 72 3.72 7.92 -9.18
CA PRO A 72 3.89 7.53 -10.59
C PRO A 72 4.28 6.07 -10.78
N LEU A 73 5.15 5.52 -9.93
CA LEU A 73 5.56 4.12 -10.00
C LEU A 73 4.40 3.15 -9.73
N LEU A 74 3.51 3.48 -8.80
CA LEU A 74 2.29 2.70 -8.57
C LEU A 74 1.37 2.74 -9.80
N ARG A 75 1.21 3.91 -10.44
CA ARG A 75 0.45 4.04 -11.69
C ARG A 75 1.05 3.15 -12.79
N GLU A 76 2.36 3.23 -13.03
CA GLU A 76 3.04 2.40 -14.04
C GLU A 76 2.88 0.90 -13.73
N THR A 77 2.88 0.54 -12.43
CA THR A 77 2.61 -0.85 -12.02
C THR A 77 1.22 -1.30 -12.47
N LEU A 78 0.19 -0.48 -12.31
CA LEU A 78 -1.16 -0.83 -12.73
C LEU A 78 -1.27 -0.88 -14.27
N ILE A 79 -0.67 0.08 -14.98
CA ILE A 79 -0.65 0.12 -16.46
C ILE A 79 0.04 -1.12 -17.01
N TYR A 80 1.21 -1.48 -16.51
CA TYR A 80 1.94 -2.67 -16.91
C TYR A 80 1.14 -3.96 -16.70
N ASN A 81 0.30 -4.00 -15.65
CA ASN A 81 -0.58 -5.12 -15.37
C ASN A 81 -1.96 -5.01 -16.03
N GLY A 82 -2.12 -4.14 -17.02
CA GLY A 82 -3.27 -4.10 -17.91
C GLY A 82 -4.33 -3.05 -17.56
N LEU A 83 -4.02 -2.05 -16.73
CA LEU A 83 -4.92 -0.92 -16.52
C LEU A 83 -5.12 -0.15 -17.82
N LYS A 84 -6.37 0.13 -18.20
CA LYS A 84 -6.74 0.98 -19.33
C LYS A 84 -7.36 2.28 -18.82
N LYS A 85 -7.42 3.28 -19.69
CA LYS A 85 -7.95 4.61 -19.35
C LYS A 85 -9.41 4.61 -18.93
N ASP A 86 -10.22 3.76 -19.55
CA ASP A 86 -11.66 3.64 -19.32
C ASP A 86 -12.05 2.70 -18.17
N HIS A 87 -11.07 2.08 -17.50
CA HIS A 87 -11.31 1.12 -16.44
C HIS A 87 -11.89 1.78 -15.19
N TYR A 88 -12.55 0.97 -14.36
CA TYR A 88 -12.93 1.30 -13.01
C TYR A 88 -11.92 0.70 -12.03
N VAL A 89 -11.22 1.57 -11.29
CA VAL A 89 -10.22 1.19 -10.28
C VAL A 89 -10.79 1.37 -8.87
N ILE A 90 -10.60 0.37 -8.02
CA ILE A 90 -10.83 0.47 -6.57
C ILE A 90 -9.49 0.38 -5.86
N ASP A 91 -9.13 1.42 -5.11
CA ASP A 91 -7.88 1.55 -4.36
C ASP A 91 -8.16 1.43 -2.87
N VAL A 92 -7.91 0.24 -2.31
CA VAL A 92 -8.12 -0.04 -0.89
C VAL A 92 -6.85 0.33 -0.12
N GLY A 93 -7.00 1.23 0.86
CA GLY A 93 -5.88 1.85 1.56
C GLY A 93 -5.27 2.99 0.75
N CYS A 94 -6.10 3.80 0.07
CA CYS A 94 -5.65 4.88 -0.81
C CYS A 94 -4.84 5.98 -0.10
N GLY A 95 -4.86 6.00 1.23
CA GLY A 95 -4.15 6.97 2.05
C GLY A 95 -4.47 8.42 1.68
N SER A 96 -3.44 9.23 1.60
CA SER A 96 -3.52 10.64 1.20
C SER A 96 -3.58 10.86 -0.31
N GLY A 97 -3.81 9.81 -1.11
CA GLY A 97 -3.98 9.91 -2.57
C GLY A 97 -2.69 9.81 -3.36
N ARG A 98 -1.66 9.16 -2.81
CA ARG A 98 -0.38 8.98 -3.50
C ARG A 98 -0.53 8.32 -4.87
N LEU A 99 -1.42 7.31 -5.00
CA LEU A 99 -1.78 6.72 -6.29
C LEU A 99 -2.86 7.53 -7.02
N ALA A 100 -3.85 8.06 -6.30
CA ALA A 100 -4.96 8.80 -6.90
C ALA A 100 -4.50 10.00 -7.74
N LYS A 101 -3.48 10.75 -7.27
CA LYS A 101 -2.94 11.91 -7.99
C LYS A 101 -2.41 11.55 -9.39
N PRO A 102 -1.43 10.64 -9.56
CA PRO A 102 -0.96 10.27 -10.90
C PRO A 102 -2.01 9.53 -11.74
N LEU A 103 -2.95 8.81 -11.11
CA LEU A 103 -4.07 8.21 -11.84
C LEU A 103 -5.04 9.28 -12.39
N SER A 104 -5.22 10.40 -11.71
CA SER A 104 -6.12 11.45 -12.19
C SER A 104 -5.67 12.07 -13.51
N GLU A 105 -4.41 11.93 -13.86
CA GLU A 105 -3.82 12.39 -15.13
C GLU A 105 -3.92 11.34 -16.25
N TYR A 106 -4.23 10.09 -15.90
CA TYR A 106 -4.27 8.95 -16.83
C TYR A 106 -5.68 8.38 -17.01
N LEU A 107 -6.42 8.19 -15.90
CA LEU A 107 -7.67 7.44 -15.86
C LEU A 107 -8.85 8.34 -16.25
N GLU A 108 -9.52 8.01 -17.33
CA GLU A 108 -10.77 8.63 -17.79
C GLU A 108 -11.99 7.98 -17.12
N GLY A 109 -11.83 6.72 -16.70
CA GLY A 109 -12.87 5.92 -16.04
C GLY A 109 -13.09 6.27 -14.57
N LYS A 110 -13.70 5.33 -13.85
CA LYS A 110 -14.12 5.52 -12.46
C LYS A 110 -12.99 5.17 -11.48
N TYR A 111 -13.05 5.81 -10.31
CA TYR A 111 -12.17 5.51 -9.20
C TYR A 111 -12.93 5.53 -7.86
N LEU A 112 -12.63 4.57 -7.00
CA LEU A 112 -13.06 4.52 -5.62
C LEU A 112 -11.84 4.34 -4.70
N GLY A 113 -11.48 5.38 -3.97
CA GLY A 113 -10.48 5.31 -2.91
C GLY A 113 -11.12 4.98 -1.56
N ILE A 114 -10.56 4.02 -0.85
CA ILE A 114 -11.04 3.61 0.47
C ILE A 114 -9.89 3.72 1.46
N ASP A 115 -10.11 4.38 2.60
CA ASP A 115 -9.13 4.44 3.69
C ASP A 115 -9.82 4.48 5.05
N VAL A 116 -9.07 4.22 6.12
CA VAL A 116 -9.56 4.24 7.50
C VAL A 116 -9.40 5.60 8.17
N VAL A 117 -8.64 6.52 7.59
CA VAL A 117 -8.33 7.84 8.15
C VAL A 117 -9.08 8.94 7.38
N PRO A 118 -10.10 9.57 7.98
CA PRO A 118 -10.92 10.58 7.28
C PRO A 118 -10.11 11.77 6.73
N ASP A 119 -9.11 12.23 7.47
CA ASP A 119 -8.28 13.38 7.06
C ASP A 119 -7.49 13.07 5.79
N LEU A 120 -6.98 11.82 5.65
CA LEU A 120 -6.26 11.37 4.46
C LEU A 120 -7.21 11.31 3.24
N LEU A 121 -8.42 10.79 3.41
CA LEU A 121 -9.43 10.77 2.35
C LEU A 121 -9.80 12.18 1.86
N ASN A 122 -9.95 13.13 2.80
CA ASN A 122 -10.24 14.51 2.45
C ASN A 122 -9.07 15.16 1.68
N TYR A 123 -7.85 14.82 2.04
CA TYR A 123 -6.67 15.27 1.33
C TYR A 123 -6.59 14.65 -0.07
N ALA A 124 -6.75 13.33 -0.18
CA ALA A 124 -6.76 12.59 -1.44
C ALA A 124 -7.80 13.15 -2.44
N ARG A 125 -9.02 13.42 -1.96
CA ARG A 125 -10.10 14.02 -2.79
C ARG A 125 -9.70 15.37 -3.35
N ARG A 126 -9.11 16.25 -2.53
CA ARG A 126 -8.64 17.56 -3.00
C ARG A 126 -7.48 17.43 -3.97
N LEU A 127 -6.56 16.51 -3.72
CA LEU A 127 -5.36 16.31 -4.53
C LEU A 127 -5.68 15.76 -5.92
N ALA A 128 -6.62 14.82 -6.00
CA ALA A 128 -7.03 14.20 -7.27
C ALA A 128 -7.75 15.16 -8.22
N GLN A 129 -8.42 16.21 -7.69
CA GLN A 129 -9.18 17.19 -8.48
C GLN A 129 -10.19 16.57 -9.47
N ARG A 130 -10.75 15.40 -9.09
CA ARG A 130 -11.72 14.61 -9.86
C ARG A 130 -13.04 14.55 -9.07
N PRO A 131 -14.00 15.45 -9.31
CA PRO A 131 -15.28 15.48 -8.59
C PRO A 131 -16.16 14.27 -8.88
N ASP A 132 -15.91 13.57 -9.97
CA ASP A 132 -16.56 12.33 -10.38
C ASP A 132 -16.02 11.06 -9.66
N TRP A 133 -14.90 11.20 -8.93
CA TRP A 133 -14.30 10.10 -8.18
C TRP A 133 -14.87 10.02 -6.76
N ARG A 134 -14.98 8.79 -6.26
CA ARG A 134 -15.47 8.51 -4.92
C ARG A 134 -14.30 8.26 -3.96
N PHE A 135 -14.44 8.78 -2.72
CA PHE A 135 -13.51 8.51 -1.62
C PHE A 135 -14.35 8.18 -0.39
N GLU A 136 -14.22 6.97 0.14
CA GLU A 136 -15.10 6.45 1.17
C GLU A 136 -14.33 5.93 2.38
N LEU A 137 -14.90 6.16 3.56
CA LEU A 137 -14.34 5.68 4.83
C LEU A 137 -14.62 4.19 4.96
N ALA A 138 -13.56 3.39 5.22
CA ALA A 138 -13.72 1.97 5.47
C ALA A 138 -14.57 1.71 6.72
N SER A 139 -15.66 0.98 6.57
CA SER A 139 -16.59 0.60 7.65
C SER A 139 -16.35 -0.81 8.21
N GLY A 140 -15.34 -1.51 7.70
CA GLY A 140 -14.99 -2.88 8.06
C GLY A 140 -14.03 -3.48 7.04
N LEU A 141 -14.14 -4.78 6.82
CA LEU A 141 -13.37 -5.50 5.80
C LEU A 141 -14.21 -5.69 4.51
N THR A 142 -15.05 -4.70 4.19
CA THR A 142 -15.93 -4.73 3.01
C THR A 142 -15.55 -3.64 2.04
N ILE A 143 -15.71 -3.89 0.75
CA ILE A 143 -15.58 -2.89 -0.31
C ILE A 143 -16.99 -2.35 -0.62
N PRO A 144 -17.25 -1.03 -0.43
CA PRO A 144 -18.57 -0.44 -0.60
C PRO A 144 -18.93 -0.25 -2.09
N GLU A 145 -18.94 -1.37 -2.81
CA GLU A 145 -19.31 -1.43 -4.22
C GLU A 145 -20.16 -2.68 -4.49
N LYS A 146 -20.99 -2.61 -5.55
CA LYS A 146 -21.78 -3.73 -6.03
C LYS A 146 -20.89 -4.81 -6.64
N ASP A 147 -21.44 -6.00 -6.76
CA ASP A 147 -20.75 -7.12 -7.40
C ASP A 147 -20.43 -6.80 -8.87
N GLN A 148 -19.26 -7.24 -9.33
CA GLN A 148 -18.86 -7.23 -10.74
C GLN A 148 -18.87 -5.84 -11.39
N GLN A 149 -18.41 -4.82 -10.69
CA GLN A 149 -18.33 -3.46 -11.21
C GLN A 149 -16.94 -3.05 -11.64
N ALA A 150 -15.90 -3.49 -10.91
CA ALA A 150 -14.54 -3.01 -11.07
C ALA A 150 -13.75 -3.83 -12.11
N ASP A 151 -12.87 -3.16 -12.82
CA ASP A 151 -11.91 -3.79 -13.72
C ASP A 151 -10.61 -4.11 -12.97
N MET A 152 -10.28 -3.31 -11.94
CA MET A 152 -9.07 -3.52 -11.14
C MET A 152 -9.31 -3.10 -9.68
N VAL A 153 -8.82 -3.93 -8.76
CA VAL A 153 -8.75 -3.62 -7.32
C VAL A 153 -7.29 -3.66 -6.90
N CYS A 154 -6.80 -2.62 -6.22
CA CYS A 154 -5.43 -2.61 -5.74
C CYS A 154 -5.32 -2.44 -4.24
N PHE A 155 -4.23 -3.03 -3.67
CA PHE A 155 -3.86 -3.00 -2.26
C PHE A 155 -2.35 -2.74 -2.16
N PHE A 156 -1.95 -1.46 -2.17
CA PHE A 156 -0.54 -1.09 -2.03
C PHE A 156 -0.19 -0.81 -0.57
N SER A 157 0.72 -1.59 -0.02
CA SER A 157 1.14 -1.52 1.40
C SER A 157 0.00 -1.71 2.40
N VAL A 158 -1.07 -2.43 2.03
CA VAL A 158 -2.23 -2.69 2.90
C VAL A 158 -2.07 -4.03 3.61
N PHE A 159 -1.76 -5.10 2.88
CA PHE A 159 -1.60 -6.44 3.44
C PHE A 159 -0.40 -6.54 4.39
N THR A 160 0.51 -5.59 4.32
CA THR A 160 1.61 -5.44 5.27
C THR A 160 1.15 -5.03 6.68
N HIS A 161 -0.11 -4.60 6.85
CA HIS A 161 -0.67 -4.08 8.11
C HIS A 161 -1.95 -4.77 8.57
N LEU A 162 -2.39 -5.81 7.86
CA LEU A 162 -3.58 -6.60 8.15
C LEU A 162 -3.19 -8.00 8.63
N LEU A 163 -3.98 -8.59 9.52
CA LEU A 163 -3.87 -10.02 9.80
C LEU A 163 -4.15 -10.83 8.54
N HIS A 164 -3.63 -12.05 8.48
CA HIS A 164 -3.83 -12.94 7.33
C HIS A 164 -5.31 -13.18 7.05
N GLU A 165 -6.12 -13.36 8.09
CA GLU A 165 -7.56 -13.54 8.00
C GLU A 165 -8.26 -12.28 7.43
N GLU A 166 -7.82 -11.09 7.83
CA GLU A 166 -8.34 -9.82 7.33
C GLU A 166 -7.99 -9.62 5.85
N SER A 167 -6.75 -9.93 5.48
CA SER A 167 -6.26 -9.91 4.10
C SER A 167 -7.04 -10.88 3.21
N PHE A 168 -7.34 -12.09 3.71
CA PHE A 168 -8.15 -13.08 2.99
C PHE A 168 -9.59 -12.60 2.78
N VAL A 169 -10.20 -11.96 3.79
CA VAL A 169 -11.53 -11.36 3.66
C VAL A 169 -11.54 -10.27 2.60
N TYR A 170 -10.53 -9.40 2.57
CA TYR A 170 -10.41 -8.37 1.52
C TYR A 170 -10.19 -8.95 0.12
N LEU A 171 -9.43 -10.05 -0.03
CA LEU A 171 -9.32 -10.74 -1.32
C LEU A 171 -10.66 -11.31 -1.80
N ARG A 172 -11.47 -11.85 -0.89
CA ARG A 172 -12.82 -12.32 -1.20
C ARG A 172 -13.73 -11.17 -1.63
N GLU A 173 -13.66 -10.03 -0.98
CA GLU A 173 -14.38 -8.83 -1.36
C GLU A 173 -13.90 -8.27 -2.71
N ALA A 174 -12.59 -8.27 -2.95
CA ALA A 174 -12.03 -7.88 -4.25
C ALA A 174 -12.57 -8.79 -5.37
N LYS A 175 -12.57 -10.11 -5.16
CA LYS A 175 -13.21 -11.04 -6.13
C LYS A 175 -14.67 -10.70 -6.35
N ARG A 176 -15.43 -10.39 -5.31
CA ARG A 176 -16.85 -10.06 -5.42
C ARG A 176 -17.10 -8.85 -6.33
N VAL A 177 -16.36 -7.78 -6.13
CA VAL A 177 -16.55 -6.51 -6.87
C VAL A 177 -15.93 -6.48 -8.25
N LEU A 178 -14.95 -7.35 -8.54
CA LEU A 178 -14.33 -7.43 -9.86
C LEU A 178 -15.29 -8.03 -10.90
N LYS A 179 -15.24 -7.53 -12.12
CA LYS A 179 -15.81 -8.18 -13.31
C LYS A 179 -15.08 -9.49 -13.61
N PRO A 180 -15.66 -10.44 -14.35
CA PRO A 180 -14.90 -11.54 -14.95
C PRO A 180 -13.71 -11.00 -15.76
N GLY A 181 -12.54 -11.58 -15.60
CA GLY A 181 -11.28 -11.08 -16.18
C GLY A 181 -10.67 -9.88 -15.47
N GLY A 182 -11.34 -9.30 -14.49
CA GLY A 182 -10.79 -8.20 -13.67
C GLY A 182 -9.66 -8.67 -12.76
N LYS A 183 -8.81 -7.74 -12.35
CA LYS A 183 -7.55 -8.05 -11.66
C LYS A 183 -7.47 -7.47 -10.26
N VAL A 184 -6.86 -8.24 -9.35
CA VAL A 184 -6.31 -7.72 -8.09
C VAL A 184 -4.82 -7.48 -8.27
N VAL A 185 -4.34 -6.29 -7.90
CA VAL A 185 -2.91 -5.98 -7.81
C VAL A 185 -2.58 -5.66 -6.36
N LEU A 186 -1.75 -6.46 -5.71
CA LEU A 186 -1.39 -6.26 -4.31
C LEU A 186 0.11 -6.26 -4.09
N SER A 187 0.58 -5.47 -3.13
CA SER A 187 1.96 -5.52 -2.66
C SER A 187 2.05 -6.18 -1.29
N PHE A 188 3.17 -6.87 -1.03
CA PHE A 188 3.39 -7.59 0.21
C PHE A 188 4.87 -7.67 0.61
N LEU A 189 5.13 -7.89 1.90
CA LEU A 189 6.46 -8.20 2.41
C LEU A 189 6.70 -9.71 2.29
N ASP A 190 7.70 -10.10 1.50
CA ASP A 190 8.07 -11.50 1.29
C ASP A 190 9.24 -11.90 2.19
N PHE A 191 9.09 -12.97 2.97
CA PHE A 191 10.16 -13.49 3.83
C PHE A 191 11.44 -13.87 3.07
N LYS A 192 11.37 -14.16 1.78
CA LYS A 192 12.52 -14.54 0.96
C LYS A 192 13.45 -13.38 0.61
N ILE A 193 13.00 -12.13 0.83
CA ILE A 193 13.74 -10.93 0.47
C ILE A 193 14.54 -10.44 1.66
N ASP A 194 15.87 -10.35 1.54
CA ASP A 194 16.78 -9.97 2.62
C ASP A 194 16.42 -8.63 3.28
N THR A 195 15.95 -7.67 2.48
CA THR A 195 15.55 -6.38 2.98
C THR A 195 14.27 -6.46 3.81
N HIS A 196 13.31 -7.29 3.41
CA HIS A 196 12.09 -7.57 4.19
C HIS A 196 12.43 -8.38 5.45
N TRP A 197 13.35 -9.35 5.34
CA TRP A 197 13.86 -10.08 6.50
C TRP A 197 14.49 -9.15 7.54
N THR A 198 15.19 -8.10 7.11
CA THR A 198 15.73 -7.08 8.01
C THR A 198 14.61 -6.33 8.76
N ILE A 199 13.48 -6.04 8.11
CA ILE A 199 12.30 -5.44 8.78
C ILE A 199 11.79 -6.40 9.85
N PHE A 200 11.60 -7.68 9.50
CA PHE A 200 11.16 -8.71 10.45
C PHE A 200 12.10 -8.84 11.66
N GLN A 201 13.41 -8.89 11.44
CA GLN A 201 14.38 -8.93 12.52
C GLN A 201 14.31 -7.72 13.45
N ASN A 202 14.05 -6.54 12.90
CA ASN A 202 13.87 -5.33 13.71
C ASN A 202 12.57 -5.40 14.53
N ASP A 203 11.48 -5.94 13.97
CA ASP A 203 10.25 -6.16 14.73
C ASP A 203 10.46 -7.16 15.87
N VAL A 204 11.23 -8.23 15.63
CA VAL A 204 11.61 -9.19 16.68
C VAL A 204 12.40 -8.53 17.82
N LYS A 205 13.38 -7.68 17.50
CA LYS A 205 14.18 -6.94 18.50
C LYS A 205 13.32 -5.98 19.33
N ASP A 206 12.25 -5.50 18.75
CA ASP A 206 11.37 -4.52 19.38
C ASP A 206 10.14 -5.15 20.08
N ILE A 207 10.07 -6.48 20.14
CA ILE A 207 9.04 -7.17 20.92
C ILE A 207 9.10 -6.69 22.39
N GLY A 208 7.98 -6.17 22.88
CA GLY A 208 7.88 -5.62 24.23
C GLY A 208 8.29 -4.14 24.40
N ASN A 209 8.84 -3.50 23.38
CA ASN A 209 9.30 -2.11 23.43
C ASN A 209 8.25 -1.04 23.08
N GLY A 210 6.97 -1.37 23.02
CA GLY A 210 5.86 -0.43 22.76
C GLY A 210 5.05 -0.83 21.53
N ALA A 211 3.94 -0.11 21.29
CA ALA A 211 3.06 -0.36 20.15
C ALA A 211 3.72 0.15 18.87
N LYS A 212 4.11 -0.76 18.00
CA LYS A 212 4.52 -0.48 16.63
C LYS A 212 3.37 -0.80 15.66
N PRO A 213 3.38 -0.22 14.46
CA PRO A 213 2.58 -0.72 13.37
C PRO A 213 2.82 -2.22 13.18
N LEU A 214 1.76 -2.95 12.92
CA LEU A 214 1.87 -4.35 12.56
C LEU A 214 2.57 -4.43 11.19
N ASN A 215 3.66 -5.19 11.10
CA ASN A 215 4.23 -5.64 9.85
C ASN A 215 3.88 -7.11 9.66
N VAL A 216 3.14 -7.42 8.62
CA VAL A 216 2.74 -8.78 8.24
C VAL A 216 3.49 -9.20 7.00
N PHE A 217 4.08 -10.38 7.08
CA PHE A 217 4.86 -10.97 6.01
C PHE A 217 4.09 -12.14 5.40
N MET A 218 4.26 -12.33 4.12
CA MET A 218 3.59 -13.37 3.36
C MET A 218 4.61 -14.17 2.54
N SER A 219 4.20 -15.31 2.02
CA SER A 219 4.95 -16.05 1.02
C SER A 219 4.14 -16.16 -0.28
N ALA A 220 4.84 -16.33 -1.39
CA ALA A 220 4.21 -16.59 -2.68
C ALA A 220 3.30 -17.83 -2.64
N ASP A 221 3.70 -18.87 -1.91
CA ASP A 221 2.92 -20.12 -1.80
C ASP A 221 1.62 -19.92 -1.02
N MET A 222 1.65 -19.09 0.02
CA MET A 222 0.43 -18.73 0.75
C MET A 222 -0.57 -17.99 -0.17
N LEU A 223 -0.09 -17.03 -0.95
CA LEU A 223 -0.94 -16.31 -1.91
C LEU A 223 -1.51 -17.21 -2.99
N ARG A 224 -0.73 -18.19 -3.50
CA ARG A 224 -1.24 -19.22 -4.43
C ARG A 224 -2.33 -20.07 -3.80
N THR A 225 -2.13 -20.49 -2.55
CA THR A 225 -3.13 -21.27 -1.80
C THR A 225 -4.42 -20.47 -1.61
N TRP A 226 -4.32 -19.20 -1.23
CA TRP A 226 -5.50 -18.34 -1.08
C TRP A 226 -6.22 -18.08 -2.41
N ALA A 227 -5.47 -17.86 -3.48
CA ALA A 227 -6.03 -17.69 -4.81
C ALA A 227 -6.84 -18.92 -5.24
N SER A 228 -6.29 -20.13 -5.01
CA SER A 228 -6.98 -21.38 -5.29
C SER A 228 -8.30 -21.52 -4.51
N HIS A 229 -8.30 -21.22 -3.21
CA HIS A 229 -9.52 -21.26 -2.39
C HIS A 229 -10.57 -20.21 -2.78
N LEU A 230 -10.13 -19.11 -3.37
CA LEU A 230 -11.01 -18.05 -3.86
C LEU A 230 -11.35 -18.18 -5.36
N ASP A 231 -10.90 -19.26 -6.03
CA ASP A 231 -11.10 -19.42 -7.48
C ASP A 231 -10.62 -18.15 -8.24
N LEU A 232 -9.42 -17.70 -7.89
CA LEU A 232 -8.66 -16.67 -8.59
C LEU A 232 -7.46 -17.33 -9.26
N GLU A 233 -7.03 -16.81 -10.39
CA GLU A 233 -5.81 -17.24 -11.06
C GLU A 233 -4.64 -16.35 -10.68
N VAL A 234 -3.49 -16.93 -10.36
CA VAL A 234 -2.25 -16.19 -10.14
C VAL A 234 -1.60 -15.90 -11.49
N GLU A 235 -1.68 -14.67 -11.96
CA GLU A 235 -1.06 -14.26 -13.22
C GLU A 235 0.43 -13.98 -13.04
N ILE A 236 0.79 -13.21 -12.00
CA ILE A 236 2.17 -12.79 -11.73
C ILE A 236 2.43 -12.77 -10.23
N ILE A 237 3.63 -13.23 -9.85
CA ILE A 237 4.28 -12.86 -8.58
C ILE A 237 5.68 -12.38 -8.91
N LYS A 238 6.01 -11.13 -8.56
CA LYS A 238 7.30 -10.49 -8.81
C LYS A 238 7.98 -10.13 -7.49
N ASP A 239 9.27 -10.39 -7.47
CA ASP A 239 10.15 -10.01 -6.38
C ASP A 239 10.27 -8.47 -6.29
N GLY A 240 10.18 -7.93 -5.09
CA GLY A 240 10.23 -6.49 -4.85
C GLY A 240 11.58 -5.83 -5.13
N ASN A 241 12.67 -6.60 -5.17
CA ASN A 241 14.01 -6.08 -5.42
C ASN A 241 14.40 -6.10 -6.91
N THR A 242 13.67 -6.88 -7.71
CA THR A 242 13.96 -7.00 -9.14
C THR A 242 13.18 -5.94 -9.92
N PRO A 243 13.84 -5.05 -10.68
CA PRO A 243 13.15 -4.11 -11.56
C PRO A 243 12.30 -4.86 -12.60
N TYR A 244 11.00 -4.57 -12.64
CA TYR A 244 10.07 -5.24 -13.57
C TYR A 244 8.98 -4.29 -14.08
N ILE A 245 8.92 -3.06 -13.57
CA ILE A 245 7.95 -2.04 -13.96
C ILE A 245 8.60 -1.20 -15.03
N PRO A 246 8.13 -1.23 -16.28
CA PRO A 246 8.64 -0.34 -17.33
C PRO A 246 8.18 1.09 -17.01
N LEU A 247 9.07 2.04 -17.21
CA LEU A 247 8.80 3.45 -16.94
C LEU A 247 8.51 4.19 -18.25
N SER A 248 7.44 4.98 -18.26
CA SER A 248 7.12 5.89 -19.38
C SER A 248 8.03 7.12 -19.41
N ALA A 249 8.65 7.48 -18.27
CA ALA A 249 9.63 8.54 -18.11
C ALA A 249 10.58 8.22 -16.94
N PRO A 250 11.80 8.76 -16.93
CA PRO A 250 12.73 8.60 -15.81
C PRO A 250 12.12 9.11 -14.49
N ILE A 251 12.36 8.37 -13.41
CA ILE A 251 11.94 8.73 -12.05
C ILE A 251 13.19 8.97 -11.19
N THR A 252 13.30 10.17 -10.61
CA THR A 252 14.36 10.50 -9.65
C THR A 252 13.82 10.42 -8.24
N PHE A 253 14.47 9.60 -7.40
CA PHE A 253 14.13 9.39 -6.00
C PHE A 253 14.69 10.50 -5.11
N GLU A 254 14.16 10.63 -3.87
CA GLU A 254 14.61 11.68 -2.92
C GLU A 254 16.11 11.60 -2.58
N ASP A 255 16.75 10.42 -2.72
CA ASP A 255 18.20 10.26 -2.53
C ASP A 255 19.04 10.69 -3.74
N GLY A 256 18.41 11.15 -4.82
CA GLY A 256 19.05 11.56 -6.06
C GLY A 256 19.33 10.41 -7.04
N THR A 257 19.03 9.15 -6.70
CA THR A 257 19.14 8.05 -7.66
C THR A 257 18.02 8.14 -8.72
N THR A 258 18.29 7.70 -9.95
CA THR A 258 17.35 7.77 -11.05
C THR A 258 17.15 6.40 -11.68
N ALA A 259 15.91 5.94 -11.74
CA ALA A 259 15.48 4.82 -12.59
C ALA A 259 15.06 5.37 -13.96
N LYS A 260 15.59 4.78 -15.05
CA LYS A 260 15.34 5.28 -16.41
C LYS A 260 14.33 4.44 -17.17
N ASP A 261 14.56 3.14 -17.25
CA ASP A 261 13.77 2.25 -18.09
C ASP A 261 12.89 1.29 -17.28
N TRP A 262 13.40 0.84 -16.15
CA TRP A 262 12.75 -0.14 -15.28
C TRP A 262 12.93 0.22 -13.81
N ALA A 263 11.89 -0.05 -13.01
CA ALA A 263 11.94 0.15 -11.57
C ALA A 263 11.34 -1.05 -10.80
N SER A 264 11.49 -1.03 -9.48
CA SER A 264 10.85 -1.95 -8.54
C SER A 264 10.14 -1.16 -7.44
N LEU A 265 9.15 -1.79 -6.79
CA LEU A 265 8.42 -1.17 -5.67
C LEU A 265 9.04 -1.48 -4.30
N TRP A 266 10.14 -2.22 -4.25
CA TRP A 266 10.75 -2.76 -3.02
C TRP A 266 9.81 -3.63 -2.16
N GLN A 267 8.55 -3.74 -2.53
CA GLN A 267 7.63 -4.76 -2.04
C GLN A 267 7.35 -5.73 -3.18
N SER A 268 7.19 -7.01 -2.86
CA SER A 268 6.77 -8.00 -3.84
C SER A 268 5.37 -7.72 -4.31
N ILE A 269 5.08 -8.02 -5.57
CA ILE A 269 3.78 -7.82 -6.20
C ILE A 269 3.15 -9.15 -6.53
N CYS A 270 1.86 -9.28 -6.26
CA CYS A 270 1.04 -10.38 -6.74
C CYS A 270 -0.13 -9.82 -7.57
N VAL A 271 -0.34 -10.40 -8.73
CA VAL A 271 -1.48 -10.10 -9.60
C VAL A 271 -2.35 -11.34 -9.71
N LEU A 272 -3.62 -11.18 -9.33
CA LEU A 272 -4.62 -12.23 -9.39
C LEU A 272 -5.71 -11.83 -10.38
N VAL A 273 -6.20 -12.81 -11.14
CA VAL A 273 -7.27 -12.60 -12.14
C VAL A 273 -8.54 -13.31 -11.67
N ARG A 274 -9.68 -12.64 -11.74
CA ARG A 274 -10.98 -13.27 -11.54
C ARG A 274 -11.34 -14.08 -12.80
N LYS A 275 -11.55 -15.38 -12.62
CA LYS A 275 -12.11 -16.26 -13.66
C LYS A 275 -13.56 -15.93 -13.97
#